data_83d562f8e913df8969252f20eecec145
#
_entry.id   83d562f8e913df8969252f20eecec145
#
_cell.length_a   1.000
_cell.length_b   1.000
_cell.length_c   1.000
_cell.angle_alpha   90.00
_cell.angle_beta   90.00
_cell.angle_gamma   90.00
#
_symmetry.space_group_name_H-M   'P 1'
#
loop_
_entity.id
_entity.type
_entity.pdbx_description
1 polymer ?
#
loop_
_entity_poly.entity_id
_entity_poly.type
_entity_poly.pdbx_seq_one_letter_code
_entity_poly.pdbx_strand_id
1 'polypeptide(L)'
;MLDLLIELLNRDVTQAVDYFYANDVQRQIVQNKVTAINETKALALFDKYKKGAVIDEDQVFEFYKDLGIDMETDIVTFMFSYNMQVKDKQLVMGEYTKEEFIQGCKNLGVDDLAGWKGKIATMRADLKNDNKFKDMYKFVFGFACEKGMKSIDIDTAVALWPTLLGNRCKFMDKWVSFIQEKAEKKEITIMTKDTWDLFFDLVQ
;
A
#
# COMPACT_ATOMS: atom_id res chain seq x y z
N MET A 1 6.77 -3.67 -25.08
CA MET A 1 7.32 -2.49 -24.39
C MET A 1 8.81 -2.64 -24.09
N LEU A 2 9.24 -3.72 -23.43
CA LEU A 2 10.66 -4.00 -23.20
C LEU A 2 11.43 -4.15 -24.51
N ASP A 3 10.85 -4.83 -25.49
CA ASP A 3 11.44 -5.03 -26.81
C ASP A 3 11.66 -3.70 -27.54
N LEU A 4 10.73 -2.76 -27.44
CA LEU A 4 10.86 -1.42 -28.03
C LEU A 4 11.97 -0.62 -27.34
N LEU A 5 12.08 -0.74 -26.00
CA LEU A 5 13.18 -0.08 -25.27
C LEU A 5 14.54 -0.63 -25.69
N ILE A 6 14.66 -1.95 -25.86
CA ILE A 6 15.89 -2.60 -26.34
C ILE A 6 16.24 -2.14 -27.76
N GLU A 7 15.24 -2.02 -28.64
CA GLU A 7 15.42 -1.52 -29.98
C GLU A 7 15.89 -0.05 -29.99
N LEU A 8 15.29 0.81 -29.17
CA LEU A 8 15.70 2.21 -29.02
C LEU A 8 17.12 2.34 -28.44
N LEU A 9 17.48 1.55 -27.44
CA LEU A 9 18.83 1.53 -26.87
C LEU A 9 19.90 1.21 -27.91
N ASN A 10 19.58 0.35 -28.88
CA ASN A 10 20.48 -0.02 -29.96
C ASN A 10 20.61 1.06 -31.05
N ARG A 11 19.71 2.02 -31.12
CA ARG A 11 19.66 3.06 -32.16
C ARG A 11 19.93 4.46 -31.62
N ASP A 12 19.31 4.83 -30.50
CA ASP A 12 19.41 6.15 -29.91
C ASP A 12 19.18 6.09 -28.39
N VAL A 13 20.27 6.25 -27.64
CA VAL A 13 20.25 6.18 -26.17
C VAL A 13 19.40 7.28 -25.57
N THR A 14 19.35 8.48 -26.17
CA THR A 14 18.56 9.60 -25.65
C THR A 14 17.08 9.30 -25.78
N GLN A 15 16.63 8.82 -26.93
CA GLN A 15 15.23 8.41 -27.12
C GLN A 15 14.85 7.24 -26.21
N ALA A 16 15.75 6.31 -25.96
CA ALA A 16 15.51 5.20 -25.05
C ALA A 16 15.35 5.68 -23.60
N VAL A 17 16.15 6.65 -23.17
CA VAL A 17 16.06 7.28 -21.83
C VAL A 17 14.74 8.04 -21.68
N ASP A 18 14.36 8.84 -22.65
CA ASP A 18 13.11 9.59 -22.66
C ASP A 18 11.90 8.63 -22.63
N TYR A 19 11.93 7.56 -23.44
CA TYR A 19 10.91 6.53 -23.43
C TYR A 19 10.81 5.81 -22.08
N PHE A 20 11.96 5.51 -21.44
CA PHE A 20 12.03 4.87 -20.15
C PHE A 20 11.32 5.69 -19.05
N TYR A 21 11.60 7.01 -19.01
CA TYR A 21 10.99 7.90 -18.01
C TYR A 21 9.53 8.24 -18.34
N ALA A 22 9.19 8.45 -19.61
CA ALA A 22 7.84 8.80 -20.04
C ALA A 22 6.82 7.65 -19.84
N ASN A 23 7.26 6.40 -19.91
CA ASN A 23 6.38 5.23 -19.86
C ASN A 23 6.46 4.45 -18.55
N ASP A 24 7.12 5.00 -17.53
CA ASP A 24 7.25 4.36 -16.21
C ASP A 24 7.75 2.90 -16.30
N VAL A 25 8.68 2.66 -17.24
CA VAL A 25 9.22 1.33 -17.55
C VAL A 25 9.82 0.69 -16.31
N GLN A 26 10.38 1.51 -15.42
CA GLN A 26 10.95 1.04 -14.15
C GLN A 26 9.90 0.38 -13.25
N ARG A 27 8.68 0.96 -13.15
CA ARG A 27 7.56 0.34 -12.43
C ARG A 27 7.10 -0.93 -13.12
N GLN A 28 7.07 -0.96 -14.45
CA GLN A 28 6.63 -2.13 -15.20
C GLN A 28 7.65 -3.28 -15.17
N ILE A 29 8.96 -2.99 -15.15
CA ILE A 29 10.01 -4.02 -14.97
C ILE A 29 9.92 -4.61 -13.55
N VAL A 30 9.66 -3.79 -12.54
CA VAL A 30 9.46 -4.25 -11.16
C VAL A 30 8.16 -5.05 -11.03
N GLN A 31 7.08 -4.63 -11.69
CA GLN A 31 5.79 -5.34 -11.71
C GLN A 31 5.85 -6.64 -12.52
N ASN A 32 6.66 -6.73 -13.58
CA ASN A 32 6.82 -7.95 -14.41
C ASN A 32 7.80 -8.98 -13.83
N LYS A 33 8.46 -8.70 -12.71
CA LYS A 33 9.09 -9.73 -11.90
C LYS A 33 8.04 -10.51 -11.11
N VAL A 34 7.03 -11.05 -11.80
CA VAL A 34 6.14 -12.06 -11.21
C VAL A 34 7.03 -13.25 -10.85
N THR A 35 7.43 -13.30 -9.61
CA THR A 35 8.18 -14.45 -9.09
C THR A 35 7.23 -15.65 -9.20
N ALA A 36 7.67 -16.71 -9.86
CA ALA A 36 6.87 -17.92 -9.96
C ALA A 36 6.56 -18.43 -8.56
N ILE A 37 5.29 -18.40 -8.17
CA ILE A 37 4.79 -18.93 -6.90
C ILE A 37 4.08 -20.26 -7.13
N ASN A 38 3.99 -21.07 -6.10
CA ASN A 38 3.09 -22.22 -6.12
C ASN A 38 1.65 -21.74 -5.82
N GLU A 39 0.87 -21.51 -6.87
CA GLU A 39 -0.51 -21.02 -6.72
C GLU A 39 -1.37 -21.94 -5.85
N THR A 40 -1.16 -23.25 -5.87
CA THR A 40 -1.91 -24.18 -5.02
C THR A 40 -1.66 -23.91 -3.54
N LYS A 41 -0.40 -23.65 -3.15
CA LYS A 41 -0.06 -23.28 -1.77
C LYS A 41 -0.64 -21.91 -1.40
N ALA A 42 -0.51 -20.93 -2.28
CA ALA A 42 -1.07 -19.59 -2.06
C ALA A 42 -2.60 -19.63 -1.90
N LEU A 43 -3.29 -20.46 -2.70
CA LEU A 43 -4.72 -20.69 -2.57
C LEU A 43 -5.08 -21.38 -1.25
N ALA A 44 -4.32 -22.37 -0.84
CA ALA A 44 -4.52 -23.05 0.46
C ALA A 44 -4.32 -22.08 1.64
N LEU A 45 -3.37 -21.12 1.51
CA LEU A 45 -3.17 -20.08 2.51
C LEU A 45 -4.36 -19.10 2.54
N PHE A 46 -4.86 -18.68 1.38
CA PHE A 46 -6.09 -17.88 1.29
C PHE A 46 -7.28 -18.62 1.91
N ASP A 47 -7.46 -19.90 1.57
CA ASP A 47 -8.55 -20.74 2.06
C ASP A 47 -8.50 -20.96 3.59
N LYS A 48 -7.32 -20.89 4.20
CA LYS A 48 -7.14 -20.95 5.66
C LYS A 48 -7.80 -19.76 6.38
N TYR A 49 -7.72 -18.57 5.79
CA TYR A 49 -8.20 -17.34 6.43
C TYR A 49 -9.54 -16.84 5.87
N LYS A 50 -9.95 -17.29 4.68
CA LYS A 50 -11.20 -16.79 4.09
C LYS A 50 -12.44 -17.12 4.94
N LYS A 51 -13.39 -16.19 4.91
CA LYS A 51 -14.75 -16.37 5.40
C LYS A 51 -15.71 -16.03 4.26
N GLY A 52 -16.34 -17.05 3.71
CA GLY A 52 -17.08 -16.90 2.45
C GLY A 52 -16.15 -16.71 1.25
N ALA A 53 -16.27 -15.58 0.55
CA ALA A 53 -15.51 -15.28 -0.67
C ALA A 53 -14.25 -14.43 -0.43
N VAL A 54 -14.09 -13.85 0.77
CA VAL A 54 -13.03 -12.90 1.13
C VAL A 54 -12.36 -13.30 2.44
N ILE A 55 -11.18 -12.75 2.72
CA ILE A 55 -10.63 -12.65 4.06
C ILE A 55 -11.22 -11.35 4.63
N ASP A 56 -12.16 -11.44 5.57
CA ASP A 56 -12.81 -10.29 6.19
C ASP A 56 -11.94 -9.69 7.32
N GLU A 57 -12.39 -8.60 7.94
CA GLU A 57 -11.63 -7.85 8.94
C GLU A 57 -11.13 -8.73 10.10
N ASP A 58 -11.98 -9.60 10.67
CA ASP A 58 -11.58 -10.52 11.73
C ASP A 58 -10.46 -11.46 11.28
N GLN A 59 -10.56 -11.94 10.05
CA GLN A 59 -9.61 -12.88 9.47
C GLN A 59 -8.33 -12.18 9.01
N VAL A 60 -8.40 -10.93 8.57
CA VAL A 60 -7.23 -10.08 8.32
C VAL A 60 -6.43 -9.89 9.62
N PHE A 61 -7.12 -9.63 10.72
CA PHE A 61 -6.49 -9.54 12.05
C PHE A 61 -5.76 -10.84 12.42
N GLU A 62 -6.41 -12.01 12.29
CA GLU A 62 -5.77 -13.30 12.58
C GLU A 62 -4.60 -13.59 11.63
N PHE A 63 -4.68 -13.20 10.37
CA PHE A 63 -3.58 -13.33 9.42
C PHE A 63 -2.35 -12.51 9.87
N TYR A 64 -2.52 -11.25 10.23
CA TYR A 64 -1.42 -10.42 10.72
C TYR A 64 -0.87 -10.89 12.07
N LYS A 65 -1.72 -11.34 12.97
CA LYS A 65 -1.34 -11.96 14.24
C LYS A 65 -0.48 -13.21 14.03
N ASP A 66 -0.87 -14.09 13.09
CA ASP A 66 -0.07 -15.25 12.69
C ASP A 66 1.28 -14.85 12.07
N LEU A 67 1.36 -13.68 11.42
CA LEU A 67 2.62 -13.09 10.94
C LEU A 67 3.47 -12.52 12.08
N GLY A 68 2.92 -12.30 13.26
CA GLY A 68 3.57 -11.63 14.39
C GLY A 68 3.60 -10.12 14.24
N ILE A 69 2.59 -9.56 13.59
CA ILE A 69 2.42 -8.13 13.32
C ILE A 69 1.20 -7.63 14.10
N ASP A 70 1.36 -6.52 14.80
CA ASP A 70 0.22 -5.79 15.38
C ASP A 70 -0.43 -4.94 14.29
N MET A 71 -1.66 -5.28 13.93
CA MET A 71 -2.38 -4.63 12.85
C MET A 71 -2.70 -3.16 13.13
N GLU A 72 -2.86 -2.79 14.41
CA GLU A 72 -3.28 -1.43 14.79
C GLU A 72 -2.09 -0.45 14.80
N THR A 73 -0.90 -0.93 15.17
CA THR A 73 0.25 -0.07 15.41
C THR A 73 1.40 -0.23 14.42
N ASP A 74 1.44 -1.33 13.68
CA ASP A 74 2.56 -1.63 12.80
C ASP A 74 2.30 -1.18 11.35
N ILE A 75 2.99 -0.14 10.96
CA ILE A 75 2.91 0.43 9.60
C ILE A 75 3.21 -0.58 8.47
N VAL A 76 3.85 -1.70 8.79
CA VAL A 76 4.19 -2.73 7.78
C VAL A 76 2.94 -3.38 7.17
N THR A 77 1.80 -3.33 7.86
CA THR A 77 0.51 -3.81 7.35
C THR A 77 0.10 -3.09 6.06
N PHE A 78 0.36 -1.78 5.97
CA PHE A 78 0.11 -1.02 4.75
C PHE A 78 1.02 -1.42 3.59
N MET A 79 2.25 -1.86 3.86
CA MET A 79 3.14 -2.39 2.83
C MET A 79 2.65 -3.73 2.28
N PHE A 80 2.04 -4.58 3.10
CA PHE A 80 1.40 -5.80 2.62
C PHE A 80 0.21 -5.47 1.72
N SER A 81 -0.69 -4.61 2.18
CA SER A 81 -1.84 -4.15 1.39
C SER A 81 -1.39 -3.46 0.08
N TYR A 82 -0.33 -2.64 0.13
CA TYR A 82 0.26 -2.03 -1.06
C TYR A 82 0.67 -3.07 -2.12
N ASN A 83 1.18 -4.22 -1.70
CA ASN A 83 1.56 -5.30 -2.60
C ASN A 83 0.36 -6.14 -3.09
N MET A 84 -0.81 -6.04 -2.46
CA MET A 84 -2.02 -6.75 -2.87
C MET A 84 -2.85 -6.01 -3.93
N GLN A 85 -2.41 -4.80 -4.36
CA GLN A 85 -3.12 -4.03 -5.36
C GLN A 85 -3.27 -4.80 -6.68
N VAL A 86 -4.47 -4.80 -7.21
CA VAL A 86 -4.81 -5.30 -8.53
C VAL A 86 -5.05 -4.09 -9.45
N LYS A 87 -4.51 -4.16 -10.67
CA LYS A 87 -4.67 -3.08 -11.64
C LYS A 87 -6.16 -2.77 -11.88
N ASP A 88 -6.46 -1.48 -11.92
CA ASP A 88 -7.80 -0.94 -12.20
C ASP A 88 -8.88 -1.36 -11.16
N LYS A 89 -8.47 -1.84 -9.99
CA LYS A 89 -9.35 -2.16 -8.87
C LYS A 89 -8.98 -1.35 -7.63
N GLN A 90 -9.99 -0.90 -6.89
CA GLN A 90 -9.79 -0.29 -5.59
C GLN A 90 -9.72 -1.40 -4.55
N LEU A 91 -8.59 -1.48 -3.86
CA LEU A 91 -8.44 -2.28 -2.64
C LEU A 91 -9.18 -1.55 -1.50
N VAL A 92 -9.93 -2.28 -0.70
CA VAL A 92 -10.71 -1.75 0.42
C VAL A 92 -10.08 -2.19 1.74
N MET A 93 -10.00 -1.28 2.70
CA MET A 93 -9.46 -1.58 4.03
C MET A 93 -10.36 -2.60 4.76
N GLY A 94 -9.74 -3.55 5.43
CA GLY A 94 -10.44 -4.56 6.24
C GLY A 94 -10.85 -5.81 5.48
N GLU A 95 -10.66 -5.89 4.16
CA GLU A 95 -10.94 -7.14 3.44
C GLU A 95 -9.94 -7.38 2.31
N TYR A 96 -9.72 -8.66 2.01
CA TYR A 96 -8.95 -9.07 0.82
C TYR A 96 -9.72 -10.12 0.03
N THR A 97 -9.94 -9.82 -1.24
CA THR A 97 -10.45 -10.80 -2.18
C THR A 97 -9.37 -11.83 -2.52
N LYS A 98 -9.80 -12.98 -3.05
CA LYS A 98 -8.86 -14.01 -3.53
C LYS A 98 -7.85 -13.47 -4.54
N GLU A 99 -8.31 -12.63 -5.47
CA GLU A 99 -7.46 -12.05 -6.52
C GLU A 99 -6.38 -11.13 -5.93
N GLU A 100 -6.75 -10.24 -5.00
CA GLU A 100 -5.84 -9.33 -4.32
C GLU A 100 -4.80 -10.09 -3.50
N PHE A 101 -5.22 -11.10 -2.74
CA PHE A 101 -4.31 -11.92 -1.95
C PHE A 101 -3.30 -12.68 -2.82
N ILE A 102 -3.76 -13.31 -3.91
CA ILE A 102 -2.88 -14.00 -4.86
C ILE A 102 -1.97 -13.02 -5.58
N GLN A 103 -2.45 -11.80 -5.90
CA GLN A 103 -1.59 -10.76 -6.47
C GLN A 103 -0.49 -10.35 -5.48
N GLY A 104 -0.80 -10.22 -4.20
CA GLY A 104 0.19 -9.98 -3.14
C GLY A 104 1.24 -11.09 -3.07
N CYS A 105 0.80 -12.34 -3.11
CA CYS A 105 1.69 -13.49 -3.18
C CYS A 105 2.66 -13.40 -4.38
N LYS A 106 2.14 -13.07 -5.56
CA LYS A 106 2.94 -12.93 -6.80
C LYS A 106 3.93 -11.78 -6.71
N ASN A 107 3.49 -10.61 -6.24
CA ASN A 107 4.33 -9.41 -6.14
C ASN A 107 5.48 -9.62 -5.13
N LEU A 108 5.22 -10.35 -4.05
CA LEU A 108 6.21 -10.64 -3.01
C LEU A 108 7.03 -11.91 -3.30
N GLY A 109 6.59 -12.75 -4.24
CA GLY A 109 7.22 -14.04 -4.51
C GLY A 109 7.12 -15.02 -3.34
N VAL A 110 5.94 -15.11 -2.72
CA VAL A 110 5.67 -15.95 -1.54
C VAL A 110 4.38 -16.74 -1.76
N ASP A 111 4.31 -17.93 -1.21
CA ASP A 111 3.15 -18.82 -1.36
C ASP A 111 2.71 -19.51 -0.06
N ASP A 112 3.40 -19.20 1.04
CA ASP A 112 3.06 -19.70 2.37
C ASP A 112 3.34 -18.66 3.46
N LEU A 113 2.87 -18.92 4.68
CA LEU A 113 3.00 -18.00 5.81
C LEU A 113 4.46 -17.70 6.18
N ALA A 114 5.36 -18.66 6.03
CA ALA A 114 6.78 -18.48 6.31
C ALA A 114 7.41 -17.50 5.32
N GLY A 115 7.04 -17.61 4.04
CA GLY A 115 7.44 -16.64 3.00
C GLY A 115 6.98 -15.23 3.33
N TRP A 116 5.71 -15.06 3.71
CA TRP A 116 5.18 -13.76 4.14
C TRP A 116 5.96 -13.19 5.34
N LYS A 117 6.21 -14.01 6.38
CA LYS A 117 7.04 -13.61 7.52
C LYS A 117 8.45 -13.16 7.10
N GLY A 118 9.05 -13.88 6.16
CA GLY A 118 10.39 -13.55 5.63
C GLY A 118 10.47 -12.18 4.94
N LYS A 119 9.34 -11.62 4.48
CA LYS A 119 9.30 -10.30 3.81
C LYS A 119 9.24 -9.12 4.79
N ILE A 120 8.86 -9.34 6.05
CA ILE A 120 8.66 -8.26 7.04
C ILE A 120 9.91 -7.39 7.18
N ALA A 121 11.09 -8.00 7.30
CA ALA A 121 12.34 -7.27 7.45
C ALA A 121 12.66 -6.40 6.22
N THR A 122 12.41 -6.93 5.01
CA THR A 122 12.58 -6.19 3.76
C THR A 122 11.61 -5.01 3.67
N MET A 123 10.34 -5.21 4.01
CA MET A 123 9.32 -4.14 4.02
C MET A 123 9.66 -3.05 5.02
N ARG A 124 10.16 -3.40 6.21
CA ARG A 124 10.65 -2.41 7.19
C ARG A 124 11.85 -1.62 6.68
N ALA A 125 12.73 -2.25 5.90
CA ALA A 125 13.84 -1.56 5.25
C ALA A 125 13.34 -0.64 4.12
N ASP A 126 12.34 -1.07 3.35
CA ASP A 126 11.72 -0.28 2.29
C ASP A 126 11.03 0.97 2.84
N LEU A 127 10.39 0.88 4.00
CA LEU A 127 9.78 2.03 4.70
C LEU A 127 10.78 3.10 5.17
N LYS A 128 12.08 2.79 5.22
CA LYS A 128 13.14 3.78 5.48
C LYS A 128 13.54 4.56 4.22
N ASN A 129 13.17 4.10 3.04
CA ASN A 129 13.38 4.80 1.79
C ASN A 129 12.24 5.80 1.57
N ASP A 130 12.56 7.09 1.45
CA ASP A 130 11.54 8.15 1.39
C ASP A 130 10.63 8.04 0.17
N ASN A 131 11.14 7.62 -1.00
CA ASN A 131 10.32 7.43 -2.19
C ASN A 131 9.32 6.28 -2.01
N LYS A 132 9.78 5.12 -1.50
CA LYS A 132 8.90 3.97 -1.24
C LYS A 132 7.89 4.28 -0.15
N PHE A 133 8.31 5.01 0.87
CA PHE A 133 7.41 5.48 1.92
C PHE A 133 6.34 6.44 1.36
N LYS A 134 6.74 7.40 0.52
CA LYS A 134 5.82 8.33 -0.15
C LYS A 134 4.79 7.60 -1.01
N ASP A 135 5.22 6.60 -1.77
CA ASP A 135 4.33 5.79 -2.61
C ASP A 135 3.31 5.02 -1.76
N MET A 136 3.76 4.38 -0.66
CA MET A 136 2.89 3.70 0.30
C MET A 136 1.93 4.69 0.98
N TYR A 137 2.40 5.84 1.45
CA TYR A 137 1.57 6.87 2.08
C TYR A 137 0.44 7.35 1.15
N LYS A 138 0.76 7.62 -0.11
CA LYS A 138 -0.24 8.01 -1.12
C LYS A 138 -1.24 6.89 -1.42
N PHE A 139 -0.78 5.64 -1.41
CA PHE A 139 -1.65 4.49 -1.56
C PHE A 139 -2.65 4.39 -0.41
N VAL A 140 -2.22 4.62 0.84
CA VAL A 140 -3.08 4.49 2.03
C VAL A 140 -4.30 5.40 1.95
N PHE A 141 -4.19 6.58 1.36
CA PHE A 141 -5.37 7.43 1.14
C PHE A 141 -6.47 6.71 0.34
N GLY A 142 -6.11 6.17 -0.83
CA GLY A 142 -7.08 5.44 -1.67
C GLY A 142 -7.59 4.15 -1.04
N PHE A 143 -6.75 3.49 -0.26
CA PHE A 143 -7.09 2.29 0.50
C PHE A 143 -8.09 2.56 1.63
N ALA A 144 -8.00 3.72 2.27
CA ALA A 144 -8.91 4.16 3.32
C ALA A 144 -10.22 4.77 2.79
N CYS A 145 -10.30 5.10 1.49
CA CYS A 145 -11.54 5.57 0.90
C CYS A 145 -12.59 4.45 0.86
N GLU A 146 -13.82 4.77 1.22
CA GLU A 146 -14.96 3.90 0.92
C GLU A 146 -15.07 3.68 -0.59
N LYS A 147 -15.63 2.55 -0.98
CA LYS A 147 -15.75 2.16 -2.39
C LYS A 147 -16.45 3.22 -3.22
N GLY A 148 -15.76 3.74 -4.23
CA GLY A 148 -16.26 4.78 -5.12
C GLY A 148 -16.15 6.21 -4.59
N MET A 149 -15.67 6.40 -3.36
CA MET A 149 -15.42 7.73 -2.79
C MET A 149 -14.01 8.21 -3.16
N LYS A 150 -13.82 9.54 -3.15
CA LYS A 150 -12.55 10.23 -3.43
C LYS A 150 -12.02 11.04 -2.25
N SER A 151 -12.61 10.82 -1.09
CA SER A 151 -12.25 11.45 0.18
C SER A 151 -12.41 10.45 1.30
N ILE A 152 -11.73 10.69 2.41
CA ILE A 152 -11.92 9.95 3.66
C ILE A 152 -12.54 10.88 4.70
N ASP A 153 -13.24 10.32 5.67
CA ASP A 153 -13.73 11.10 6.80
C ASP A 153 -12.55 11.58 7.69
N ILE A 154 -12.83 12.59 8.51
CA ILE A 154 -11.80 13.19 9.36
C ILE A 154 -11.32 12.21 10.43
N ASP A 155 -12.20 11.41 11.00
CA ASP A 155 -11.86 10.47 12.07
C ASP A 155 -10.91 9.40 11.53
N THR A 156 -11.14 8.89 10.33
CA THR A 156 -10.23 7.97 9.64
C THR A 156 -8.86 8.62 9.40
N ALA A 157 -8.81 9.86 8.91
CA ALA A 157 -7.54 10.54 8.68
C ALA A 157 -6.74 10.75 9.98
N VAL A 158 -7.42 11.17 11.03
CA VAL A 158 -6.84 11.39 12.36
C VAL A 158 -6.35 10.10 13.00
N ALA A 159 -7.02 8.97 12.77
CA ALA A 159 -6.58 7.67 13.27
C ALA A 159 -5.33 7.14 12.50
N LEU A 160 -5.26 7.39 11.19
CA LEU A 160 -4.17 6.87 10.34
C LEU A 160 -2.85 7.65 10.50
N TRP A 161 -2.88 8.96 10.63
CA TRP A 161 -1.67 9.79 10.65
C TRP A 161 -0.68 9.45 11.76
N PRO A 162 -1.08 9.22 13.02
CA PRO A 162 -0.14 8.84 14.07
C PRO A 162 0.62 7.55 13.74
N THR A 163 -0.06 6.54 13.20
CA THR A 163 0.57 5.28 12.80
C THR A 163 1.51 5.47 11.60
N LEU A 164 1.09 6.25 10.59
CA LEU A 164 1.88 6.47 9.38
C LEU A 164 3.08 7.40 9.61
N LEU A 165 2.87 8.52 10.29
CA LEU A 165 3.81 9.64 10.34
C LEU A 165 4.30 9.97 11.76
N GLY A 166 3.81 9.30 12.82
CA GLY A 166 4.14 9.62 14.20
C GLY A 166 5.64 9.70 14.47
N ASN A 167 6.43 8.83 13.86
CA ASN A 167 7.89 8.83 13.98
C ASN A 167 8.59 9.87 13.07
N ARG A 168 7.86 10.51 12.15
CA ARG A 168 8.37 11.49 11.17
C ARG A 168 7.90 12.91 11.47
N CYS A 169 6.78 13.08 12.16
CA CYS A 169 6.16 14.36 12.44
C CYS A 169 6.26 14.74 13.92
N LYS A 170 7.13 15.70 14.25
CA LYS A 170 7.35 16.16 15.63
C LYS A 170 6.16 16.92 16.24
N PHE A 171 5.21 17.33 15.42
CA PHE A 171 4.03 18.10 15.85
C PHE A 171 2.72 17.36 15.59
N MET A 172 2.77 16.02 15.48
CA MET A 172 1.62 15.17 15.16
C MET A 172 0.43 15.43 16.10
N ASP A 173 0.64 15.47 17.40
CA ASP A 173 -0.45 15.68 18.37
C ASP A 173 -1.13 17.05 18.19
N LYS A 174 -0.33 18.08 17.87
CA LYS A 174 -0.88 19.42 17.62
C LYS A 174 -1.66 19.44 16.30
N TRP A 175 -1.17 18.73 15.30
CA TRP A 175 -1.86 18.63 14.01
C TRP A 175 -3.20 17.91 14.16
N VAL A 176 -3.21 16.76 14.82
CA VAL A 176 -4.42 15.99 15.10
C VAL A 176 -5.44 16.83 15.86
N SER A 177 -5.01 17.48 16.96
CA SER A 177 -5.88 18.36 17.74
C SER A 177 -6.44 19.52 16.92
N PHE A 178 -5.63 20.14 16.06
CA PHE A 178 -6.07 21.21 15.17
C PHE A 178 -7.13 20.75 14.18
N ILE A 179 -6.93 19.58 13.56
CA ILE A 179 -7.90 19.01 12.59
C ILE A 179 -9.20 18.65 13.29
N GLN A 180 -9.15 18.06 14.47
CA GLN A 180 -10.33 17.70 15.28
C GLN A 180 -11.11 18.96 15.68
N GLU A 181 -10.45 20.03 16.15
CA GLU A 181 -11.08 21.32 16.46
C GLU A 181 -11.81 21.90 15.25
N LYS A 182 -11.19 21.85 14.05
CA LYS A 182 -11.78 22.31 12.80
C LYS A 182 -13.00 21.48 12.40
N ALA A 183 -12.95 20.18 12.62
CA ALA A 183 -14.06 19.26 12.35
C ALA A 183 -15.26 19.52 13.30
N GLU A 184 -15.01 19.70 14.60
CA GLU A 184 -16.02 20.04 15.59
C GLU A 184 -16.75 21.34 15.23
N LYS A 185 -16.02 22.34 14.72
CA LYS A 185 -16.57 23.60 14.23
C LYS A 185 -17.25 23.50 12.86
N LYS A 186 -17.25 22.31 12.25
CA LYS A 186 -17.74 22.06 10.88
C LYS A 186 -17.06 22.90 9.78
N GLU A 187 -15.84 23.35 10.04
CA GLU A 187 -15.04 24.07 9.06
C GLU A 187 -14.43 23.11 8.01
N ILE A 188 -14.18 21.85 8.43
CA ILE A 188 -13.80 20.74 7.57
C ILE A 188 -14.67 19.54 7.91
N THR A 189 -15.08 18.77 6.91
CA THR A 189 -15.95 17.59 7.10
C THR A 189 -15.38 16.33 6.45
N ILE A 190 -14.47 16.51 5.52
CA ILE A 190 -13.80 15.42 4.80
C ILE A 190 -12.33 15.75 4.61
N MET A 191 -11.52 14.71 4.47
CA MET A 191 -10.13 14.82 4.06
C MET A 191 -10.00 14.53 2.57
N THR A 192 -9.50 15.51 1.81
CA THR A 192 -9.25 15.36 0.38
C THR A 192 -7.85 14.81 0.13
N LYS A 193 -7.65 14.23 -1.05
CA LYS A 193 -6.34 13.73 -1.46
C LYS A 193 -5.28 14.82 -1.46
N ASP A 194 -5.63 16.02 -1.92
CA ASP A 194 -4.68 17.15 -1.98
C ASP A 194 -4.22 17.54 -0.58
N THR A 195 -5.14 17.64 0.38
CA THR A 195 -4.79 17.97 1.78
C THR A 195 -3.93 16.85 2.40
N TRP A 196 -4.26 15.58 2.13
CA TRP A 196 -3.48 14.42 2.57
C TRP A 196 -2.05 14.47 2.03
N ASP A 197 -1.88 14.68 0.72
CA ASP A 197 -0.57 14.76 0.07
C ASP A 197 0.24 15.98 0.55
N LEU A 198 -0.41 17.16 0.70
CA LEU A 198 0.23 18.38 1.21
C LEU A 198 0.73 18.23 2.65
N PHE A 199 -0.01 17.53 3.50
CA PHE A 199 0.46 17.26 4.87
C PHE A 199 1.72 16.40 4.86
N PHE A 200 1.82 15.41 4.00
CA PHE A 200 3.04 14.64 3.83
C PHE A 200 4.23 15.53 3.42
N ASP A 201 4.03 16.40 2.44
CA ASP A 201 5.10 17.29 1.97
C ASP A 201 5.51 18.32 3.04
N LEU A 202 4.62 18.69 3.98
CA LEU A 202 4.91 19.57 5.12
C LEU A 202 5.80 18.90 6.18
N VAL A 203 5.71 17.58 6.36
CA VAL A 203 6.44 16.85 7.42
C VAL A 203 7.77 16.26 6.95
N GLN A 204 8.14 16.45 5.70
CA GLN A 204 9.46 16.09 5.16
C GLN A 204 10.47 17.22 5.37
#